data_114bd581051949e651bd8599452c76e6
#
_entry.id   114bd581051949e651bd8599452c76e6
#
_cell.length_a   1.000
_cell.length_b   1.000
_cell.length_c   1.000
_cell.angle_alpha   90.00
_cell.angle_beta   90.00
_cell.angle_gamma   90.00
#
_symmetry.space_group_name_H-M   'P 1'
#
loop_
_entity.id
_entity.type
_entity.pdbx_description
1 polymer ?
#
loop_
_entity_poly.entity_id
_entity_poly.type
_entity_poly.pdbx_seq_one_letter_code
_entity_poly.pdbx_strand_id
1 'polypeptide(L)'
;MKVRVLTSLYPSPETPFEGIFAARKWEGLFARGHQVDVVMPLPWAPSSLQRLLPAAYARMARTPRRETRSGISISRPRYLHVPSRSVGNAGRFAAVGVRGVLGAGRPDVCVIDYAWPGAAAAQALVEAGVPVVINGRGSDVLQVAEVDELRGKLERGLRAAHGVTAVSQDLLDAMVRLGGNAEAATLTPNGVDTEHFSPGARDEARARVGQPLEGRMVLVVGHLIPRKDPVLAIDAFHAADLEDTRLVFVGRGPLMDEAKAHAAARGLGDRVSLLGERPPEELVDWYRAANVMLLTSSREGRPNVVLEALSTGCPVVATNAGGTSEVVTSDRMLCRSRDASEIGALLRGILGTPPTPEELRAGIEHLTWRSSLDGLERILNQARDVAART
;
A
#
# COMPACT_ATOMS: atom_id res chain seq x y z
N MET A 1 -6.71 24.75 -3.91
CA MET A 1 -7.98 24.14 -3.46
C MET A 1 -7.87 23.73 -2.00
N LYS A 2 -9.00 23.71 -1.29
CA LYS A 2 -9.15 23.07 0.02
C LYS A 2 -9.54 21.61 -0.17
N VAL A 3 -8.59 20.70 0.01
CA VAL A 3 -8.79 19.24 -0.13
C VAL A 3 -8.94 18.63 1.25
N ARG A 4 -10.03 17.93 1.49
CA ARG A 4 -10.23 17.16 2.71
C ARG A 4 -10.08 15.68 2.42
N VAL A 5 -9.17 15.01 3.11
CA VAL A 5 -8.93 13.57 2.94
C VAL A 5 -9.64 12.82 4.06
N LEU A 6 -10.62 12.00 3.75
CA LEU A 6 -11.24 11.05 4.68
C LEU A 6 -10.60 9.68 4.48
N THR A 7 -9.92 9.17 5.49
CA THR A 7 -9.18 7.90 5.37
C THR A 7 -9.27 7.06 6.64
N SER A 8 -9.09 5.76 6.50
CA SER A 8 -8.84 4.82 7.61
C SER A 8 -7.37 4.43 7.74
N LEU A 9 -6.51 4.92 6.83
CA LEU A 9 -5.11 4.54 6.74
C LEU A 9 -4.23 5.78 6.56
N TYR A 10 -3.55 6.19 7.64
CA TYR A 10 -2.59 7.30 7.64
C TYR A 10 -1.59 7.09 8.78
N PRO A 11 -0.31 7.48 8.64
CA PRO A 11 0.68 7.33 9.70
C PRO A 11 0.26 8.00 11.02
N SER A 12 0.65 7.39 12.11
CA SER A 12 0.45 7.94 13.46
C SER A 12 1.68 7.68 14.31
N PRO A 13 1.85 8.36 15.47
CA PRO A 13 2.95 8.07 16.38
C PRO A 13 3.01 6.60 16.83
N GLU A 14 1.87 5.92 16.94
CA GLU A 14 1.77 4.51 17.33
C GLU A 14 2.00 3.54 16.14
N THR A 15 1.81 4.00 14.91
CA THR A 15 2.00 3.23 13.68
C THR A 15 2.63 4.11 12.59
N PRO A 16 3.92 4.49 12.74
CA PRO A 16 4.54 5.52 11.91
C PRO A 16 4.71 5.12 10.44
N PHE A 17 4.70 3.82 10.15
CA PHE A 17 4.89 3.28 8.80
C PHE A 17 3.60 2.85 8.11
N GLU A 18 2.49 2.73 8.86
CA GLU A 18 1.20 2.40 8.27
C GLU A 18 0.66 3.57 7.45
N GLY A 19 0.37 3.34 6.18
CA GLY A 19 -0.16 4.38 5.27
C GLY A 19 0.85 5.42 4.80
N ILE A 20 2.16 5.18 4.90
CA ILE A 20 3.20 6.14 4.49
C ILE A 20 3.09 6.57 3.02
N PHE A 21 2.66 5.66 2.13
CA PHE A 21 2.43 6.00 0.72
C PHE A 21 1.19 6.87 0.50
N ALA A 22 0.19 6.74 1.39
CA ALA A 22 -0.92 7.68 1.43
C ALA A 22 -0.41 9.07 1.85
N ALA A 23 0.35 9.13 2.94
CA ALA A 23 0.93 10.39 3.42
C ALA A 23 1.77 11.09 2.34
N ARG A 24 2.68 10.39 1.66
CA ARG A 24 3.51 10.95 0.58
C ARG A 24 2.67 11.57 -0.55
N LYS A 25 1.55 10.93 -0.94
CA LYS A 25 0.63 11.48 -1.95
C LYS A 25 0.04 12.81 -1.49
N TRP A 26 -0.42 12.89 -0.24
CA TRP A 26 -1.06 14.10 0.28
C TRP A 26 -0.06 15.19 0.65
N GLU A 27 1.12 14.84 1.13
CA GLU A 27 2.26 15.75 1.33
C GLU A 27 2.72 16.35 0.00
N GLY A 28 2.78 15.55 -1.06
CA GLY A 28 3.08 16.04 -2.41
C GLY A 28 2.03 17.00 -2.95
N LEU A 29 0.74 16.76 -2.69
CA LEU A 29 -0.33 17.69 -3.06
C LEU A 29 -0.27 18.98 -2.24
N PHE A 30 0.04 18.91 -0.94
CA PHE A 30 0.27 20.06 -0.09
C PHE A 30 1.47 20.91 -0.58
N ALA A 31 2.58 20.27 -0.96
CA ALA A 31 3.77 20.95 -1.50
C ALA A 31 3.48 21.69 -2.83
N ARG A 32 2.42 21.30 -3.57
CA ARG A 32 1.94 22.01 -4.76
C ARG A 32 1.05 23.22 -4.46
N GLY A 33 0.92 23.62 -3.19
CA GLY A 33 0.18 24.81 -2.75
C GLY A 33 -1.31 24.58 -2.50
N HIS A 34 -1.76 23.33 -2.42
CA HIS A 34 -3.13 23.02 -1.97
C HIS A 34 -3.21 23.05 -0.44
N GLN A 35 -4.33 23.48 0.11
CA GLN A 35 -4.62 23.26 1.52
C GLN A 35 -5.13 21.82 1.69
N VAL A 36 -4.38 20.98 2.40
CA VAL A 36 -4.72 19.59 2.63
C VAL A 36 -4.93 19.36 4.12
N ASP A 37 -6.08 18.78 4.49
CA ASP A 37 -6.36 18.34 5.85
C ASP A 37 -6.83 16.88 5.84
N VAL A 38 -6.46 16.11 6.84
CA VAL A 38 -6.81 14.69 6.96
C VAL A 38 -7.80 14.47 8.09
N VAL A 39 -8.87 13.74 7.80
CA VAL A 39 -9.83 13.24 8.78
C VAL A 39 -9.70 11.71 8.82
N MET A 40 -9.23 11.19 9.94
CA MET A 40 -9.03 9.76 10.16
C MET A 40 -9.84 9.28 11.37
N PRO A 41 -11.12 8.91 11.20
CA PRO A 41 -11.91 8.38 12.30
C PRO A 41 -11.29 7.11 12.87
N LEU A 42 -11.05 7.06 14.18
CA LEU A 42 -10.47 5.90 14.83
C LEU A 42 -11.50 5.17 15.70
N PRO A 43 -11.43 3.83 15.77
CA PRO A 43 -12.26 3.05 16.65
C PRO A 43 -11.97 3.39 18.12
N TRP A 44 -13.02 3.42 18.92
CA TRP A 44 -12.95 3.65 20.35
C TRP A 44 -13.90 2.70 21.09
N ALA A 45 -13.52 2.34 22.29
CA ALA A 45 -14.40 1.67 23.24
C ALA A 45 -14.22 2.28 24.65
N PRO A 46 -15.23 2.20 25.53
CA PRO A 46 -15.11 2.57 26.95
C PRO A 46 -13.93 1.89 27.63
N SER A 47 -13.29 2.56 28.58
CA SER A 47 -12.08 2.06 29.26
C SER A 47 -12.25 0.67 29.91
N SER A 48 -13.45 0.38 30.43
CA SER A 48 -13.84 -0.92 30.98
C SER A 48 -13.84 -2.06 29.94
N LEU A 49 -14.07 -1.73 28.66
CA LEU A 49 -14.13 -2.68 27.53
C LEU A 49 -12.82 -2.74 26.74
N GLN A 50 -11.92 -1.77 26.93
CA GLN A 50 -10.64 -1.74 26.19
C GLN A 50 -9.78 -2.99 26.41
N ARG A 51 -9.88 -3.61 27.60
CA ARG A 51 -9.16 -4.86 27.92
C ARG A 51 -9.64 -6.06 27.09
N LEU A 52 -10.85 -5.98 26.53
CA LEU A 52 -11.44 -7.03 25.69
C LEU A 52 -11.15 -6.82 24.21
N LEU A 53 -10.53 -5.69 23.84
CA LEU A 53 -10.21 -5.37 22.45
C LEU A 53 -8.85 -5.94 22.05
N PRO A 54 -8.64 -6.30 20.79
CA PRO A 54 -7.33 -6.65 20.25
C PRO A 54 -6.29 -5.56 20.54
N ALA A 55 -5.02 -5.93 20.69
CA ALA A 55 -3.92 -5.01 21.00
C ALA A 55 -3.81 -3.81 20.02
N ALA A 56 -4.20 -4.00 18.75
CA ALA A 56 -4.27 -2.94 17.76
C ALA A 56 -5.20 -1.79 18.18
N TYR A 57 -6.37 -2.10 18.75
CA TYR A 57 -7.33 -1.08 19.22
C TYR A 57 -6.81 -0.33 20.46
N ALA A 58 -6.10 -1.01 21.33
CA ALA A 58 -5.46 -0.37 22.48
C ALA A 58 -4.38 0.64 22.05
N ARG A 59 -3.62 0.32 21.00
CA ARG A 59 -2.66 1.27 20.37
C ARG A 59 -3.41 2.46 19.74
N MET A 60 -4.43 2.22 18.94
CA MET A 60 -5.23 3.29 18.31
C MET A 60 -5.88 4.23 19.34
N ALA A 61 -6.23 3.72 20.52
CA ALA A 61 -6.78 4.53 21.59
C ALA A 61 -5.80 5.58 22.13
N ARG A 62 -4.48 5.29 22.11
CA ARG A 62 -3.41 6.21 22.53
C ARG A 62 -3.06 7.28 21.51
N THR A 63 -3.40 7.06 20.24
CA THR A 63 -3.11 8.00 19.16
C THR A 63 -3.74 9.37 19.44
N PRO A 64 -3.00 10.49 19.31
CA PRO A 64 -3.53 11.84 19.55
C PRO A 64 -4.74 12.17 18.67
N ARG A 65 -5.72 12.90 19.22
CA ARG A 65 -6.92 13.30 18.48
C ARG A 65 -6.63 14.33 17.37
N ARG A 66 -5.57 15.10 17.52
CA ARG A 66 -5.09 16.09 16.55
C ARG A 66 -3.57 16.04 16.50
N GLU A 67 -3.05 16.23 15.32
CA GLU A 67 -1.62 16.27 15.04
C GLU A 67 -1.40 17.13 13.80
N THR A 68 -0.21 17.73 13.68
CA THR A 68 0.26 18.31 12.43
C THR A 68 1.51 17.56 11.98
N ARG A 69 1.51 17.09 10.73
CA ARG A 69 2.63 16.37 10.13
C ARG A 69 2.92 16.98 8.76
N SER A 70 4.16 17.37 8.49
CA SER A 70 4.57 17.98 7.21
C SER A 70 3.67 19.16 6.79
N GLY A 71 3.17 19.96 7.76
CA GLY A 71 2.25 21.07 7.51
C GLY A 71 0.77 20.68 7.34
N ILE A 72 0.45 19.39 7.27
CA ILE A 72 -0.92 18.87 7.13
C ILE A 72 -1.55 18.68 8.50
N SER A 73 -2.75 19.24 8.70
CA SER A 73 -3.55 19.03 9.91
C SER A 73 -4.27 17.70 9.85
N ILE A 74 -4.08 16.86 10.86
CA ILE A 74 -4.69 15.53 10.98
C ILE A 74 -5.65 15.51 12.17
N SER A 75 -6.90 15.24 11.89
CA SER A 75 -7.98 15.10 12.88
C SER A 75 -8.39 13.63 13.00
N ARG A 76 -8.40 13.10 14.24
CA ARG A 76 -8.75 11.70 14.52
C ARG A 76 -9.97 11.61 15.45
N PRO A 77 -11.17 11.94 14.95
CA PRO A 77 -12.39 11.79 15.73
C PRO A 77 -12.64 10.31 16.07
N ARG A 78 -13.31 10.05 17.19
CA ARG A 78 -13.54 8.69 17.68
C ARG A 78 -14.95 8.22 17.37
N TYR A 79 -15.07 6.94 16.95
CA TYR A 79 -16.37 6.28 16.81
C TYR A 79 -16.43 5.02 17.67
N LEU A 80 -17.62 4.71 18.21
CA LEU A 80 -17.84 3.49 18.99
C LEU A 80 -17.69 2.28 18.06
N HIS A 81 -16.70 1.44 18.33
CA HIS A 81 -16.50 0.19 17.61
C HIS A 81 -17.17 -0.98 18.34
N VAL A 82 -17.96 -1.74 17.61
CA VAL A 82 -18.58 -2.97 18.10
C VAL A 82 -17.96 -4.15 17.38
N PRO A 83 -17.28 -5.09 18.08
CA PRO A 83 -16.72 -6.29 17.46
C PRO A 83 -17.77 -7.05 16.63
N SER A 84 -17.35 -7.71 15.56
CA SER A 84 -18.18 -8.52 14.65
C SER A 84 -19.33 -7.78 13.96
N ARG A 85 -19.35 -6.44 13.99
CA ARG A 85 -20.37 -5.58 13.36
C ARG A 85 -19.76 -4.67 12.29
N SER A 86 -19.06 -5.27 11.29
CA SER A 86 -18.31 -4.53 10.24
C SER A 86 -19.15 -3.48 9.52
N VAL A 87 -20.36 -3.82 9.10
CA VAL A 87 -21.29 -2.88 8.42
C VAL A 87 -21.73 -1.75 9.33
N GLY A 88 -22.12 -2.07 10.59
CA GLY A 88 -22.49 -1.06 11.57
C GLY A 88 -21.33 -0.13 11.93
N ASN A 89 -20.11 -0.66 11.99
CA ASN A 89 -18.91 0.13 12.24
C ASN A 89 -18.59 1.06 11.07
N ALA A 90 -18.79 0.62 9.81
CA ALA A 90 -18.64 1.49 8.65
C ALA A 90 -19.63 2.66 8.67
N GLY A 91 -20.89 2.43 9.08
CA GLY A 91 -21.86 3.52 9.27
C GLY A 91 -21.44 4.52 10.35
N ARG A 92 -20.89 4.04 11.48
CA ARG A 92 -20.37 4.91 12.55
C ARG A 92 -19.13 5.68 12.11
N PHE A 93 -18.21 5.01 11.39
CA PHE A 93 -17.06 5.66 10.75
C PHE A 93 -17.52 6.79 9.82
N ALA A 94 -18.48 6.51 8.93
CA ALA A 94 -19.04 7.47 7.99
C ALA A 94 -19.66 8.68 8.71
N ALA A 95 -20.52 8.46 9.71
CA ALA A 95 -21.18 9.53 10.43
C ALA A 95 -20.19 10.47 11.15
N VAL A 96 -19.12 9.92 11.73
CA VAL A 96 -18.07 10.70 12.40
C VAL A 96 -17.16 11.35 11.36
N GLY A 97 -16.86 10.65 10.24
CA GLY A 97 -16.09 11.16 9.13
C GLY A 97 -16.73 12.37 8.46
N VAL A 98 -18.02 12.30 8.13
CA VAL A 98 -18.78 13.43 7.55
C VAL A 98 -18.73 14.66 8.46
N ARG A 99 -19.00 14.49 9.77
CA ARG A 99 -18.86 15.59 10.74
C ARG A 99 -17.45 16.18 10.78
N GLY A 100 -16.42 15.33 10.71
CA GLY A 100 -15.02 15.77 10.68
C GLY A 100 -14.68 16.53 9.41
N VAL A 101 -15.18 16.08 8.25
CA VAL A 101 -14.98 16.75 6.95
C VAL A 101 -15.65 18.12 6.93
N LEU A 102 -16.87 18.26 7.44
CA LEU A 102 -17.65 19.50 7.42
C LEU A 102 -17.29 20.46 8.56
N GLY A 103 -16.80 19.95 9.69
CA GLY A 103 -16.60 20.70 10.94
C GLY A 103 -15.55 21.82 10.88
N ALA A 104 -14.66 21.82 9.89
CA ALA A 104 -13.70 22.90 9.64
C ALA A 104 -14.04 23.74 8.39
N GLY A 105 -15.33 23.84 8.08
CA GLY A 105 -15.86 24.48 6.88
C GLY A 105 -15.88 23.55 5.66
N ARG A 106 -16.74 23.85 4.70
CA ARG A 106 -16.91 23.07 3.48
C ARG A 106 -15.59 23.08 2.67
N PRO A 107 -15.04 21.89 2.29
CA PRO A 107 -13.91 21.82 1.39
C PRO A 107 -14.34 22.01 -0.08
N ASP A 108 -13.39 22.33 -0.95
CA ASP A 108 -13.61 22.36 -2.40
C ASP A 108 -13.84 20.94 -2.95
N VAL A 109 -13.18 19.94 -2.32
CA VAL A 109 -13.33 18.51 -2.67
C VAL A 109 -12.96 17.65 -1.46
N CYS A 110 -13.68 16.53 -1.28
CA CYS A 110 -13.32 15.48 -0.35
C CYS A 110 -12.78 14.25 -1.12
N VAL A 111 -11.59 13.79 -0.75
CA VAL A 111 -11.07 12.52 -1.22
C VAL A 111 -11.26 11.47 -0.15
N ILE A 112 -11.99 10.41 -0.48
CA ILE A 112 -12.08 9.21 0.35
C ILE A 112 -10.90 8.33 -0.07
N ASP A 113 -9.81 8.37 0.72
CA ASP A 113 -8.59 7.61 0.46
C ASP A 113 -8.59 6.33 1.27
N TYR A 114 -8.37 5.18 0.62
CA TYR A 114 -8.70 3.86 1.13
C TYR A 114 -10.23 3.65 1.15
N ALA A 115 -10.74 3.19 0.01
CA ALA A 115 -12.18 3.23 -0.33
C ALA A 115 -13.10 2.72 0.78
N TRP A 116 -12.78 1.58 1.43
CA TRP A 116 -13.55 1.07 2.55
C TRP A 116 -12.83 1.31 3.89
N PRO A 117 -13.52 1.76 4.96
CA PRO A 117 -14.97 1.98 5.09
C PRO A 117 -15.46 3.37 4.65
N GLY A 118 -14.58 4.21 4.10
CA GLY A 118 -14.86 5.61 3.77
C GLY A 118 -16.00 5.79 2.76
N ALA A 119 -16.15 4.89 1.78
CA ALA A 119 -17.21 4.94 0.77
C ALA A 119 -18.62 5.02 1.36
N ALA A 120 -18.83 4.50 2.58
CA ALA A 120 -20.09 4.65 3.30
C ALA A 120 -20.46 6.12 3.63
N ALA A 121 -19.50 7.05 3.55
CA ALA A 121 -19.72 8.48 3.77
C ALA A 121 -20.04 9.25 2.48
N ALA A 122 -19.80 8.66 1.30
CA ALA A 122 -19.82 9.37 0.03
C ALA A 122 -21.16 10.05 -0.24
N GLN A 123 -22.26 9.31 -0.13
CA GLN A 123 -23.61 9.85 -0.39
C GLN A 123 -23.92 11.05 0.52
N ALA A 124 -23.68 10.93 1.83
CA ALA A 124 -23.97 12.03 2.78
C ALA A 124 -23.07 13.27 2.53
N LEU A 125 -21.85 13.09 2.06
CA LEU A 125 -20.99 14.22 1.67
C LEU A 125 -21.51 14.90 0.39
N VAL A 126 -21.94 14.12 -0.60
CA VAL A 126 -22.54 14.65 -1.84
C VAL A 126 -23.85 15.41 -1.54
N GLU A 127 -24.74 14.86 -0.72
CA GLU A 127 -25.95 15.52 -0.26
C GLU A 127 -25.67 16.83 0.52
N ALA A 128 -24.52 16.90 1.22
CA ALA A 128 -24.03 18.14 1.84
C ALA A 128 -23.36 19.09 0.83
N GLY A 129 -23.43 18.79 -0.46
CA GLY A 129 -22.89 19.57 -1.57
C GLY A 129 -21.37 19.53 -1.66
N VAL A 130 -20.68 18.52 -1.12
CA VAL A 130 -19.22 18.36 -1.23
C VAL A 130 -18.91 17.47 -2.42
N PRO A 131 -18.07 17.92 -3.38
CA PRO A 131 -17.55 17.05 -4.43
C PRO A 131 -16.74 15.90 -3.81
N VAL A 132 -16.98 14.65 -4.25
CA VAL A 132 -16.33 13.45 -3.69
C VAL A 132 -15.58 12.68 -4.76
N VAL A 133 -14.32 12.35 -4.48
CA VAL A 133 -13.51 11.40 -5.25
C VAL A 133 -13.14 10.23 -4.33
N ILE A 134 -13.28 8.99 -4.82
CA ILE A 134 -12.89 7.79 -4.06
C ILE A 134 -11.61 7.20 -4.65
N ASN A 135 -10.59 7.03 -3.81
CA ASN A 135 -9.31 6.42 -4.17
C ASN A 135 -9.19 4.99 -3.63
N GLY A 136 -9.08 4.00 -4.53
CA GLY A 136 -8.81 2.60 -4.20
C GLY A 136 -7.32 2.31 -4.12
N ARG A 137 -6.93 1.45 -3.16
CA ARG A 137 -5.53 1.05 -2.96
C ARG A 137 -5.30 -0.46 -3.07
N GLY A 138 -6.36 -1.27 -3.18
CA GLY A 138 -6.31 -2.72 -3.38
C GLY A 138 -7.28 -3.48 -2.48
N SER A 139 -6.86 -3.90 -1.29
CA SER A 139 -7.69 -4.70 -0.38
C SER A 139 -8.97 -4.01 0.07
N ASP A 140 -8.97 -2.70 0.14
CA ASP A 140 -10.10 -1.84 0.48
C ASP A 140 -11.24 -1.85 -0.57
N VAL A 141 -10.97 -2.40 -1.74
CA VAL A 141 -11.95 -2.62 -2.80
C VAL A 141 -12.12 -4.13 -3.04
N LEU A 142 -11.03 -4.83 -3.35
CA LEU A 142 -11.08 -6.21 -3.84
C LEU A 142 -11.56 -7.20 -2.78
N GLN A 143 -11.05 -7.10 -1.53
CA GLN A 143 -11.51 -7.99 -0.44
C GLN A 143 -12.91 -7.63 0.05
N VAL A 144 -13.22 -6.34 0.05
CA VAL A 144 -14.54 -5.86 0.45
C VAL A 144 -15.62 -6.32 -0.52
N ALA A 145 -15.32 -6.36 -1.81
CA ALA A 145 -16.22 -6.84 -2.85
C ALA A 145 -16.50 -8.36 -2.81
N GLU A 146 -15.71 -9.14 -2.07
CA GLU A 146 -15.95 -10.58 -1.84
C GLU A 146 -17.06 -10.84 -0.81
N VAL A 147 -17.43 -9.84 -0.01
CA VAL A 147 -18.46 -9.94 1.03
C VAL A 147 -19.70 -9.18 0.57
N ASP A 148 -20.78 -9.87 0.22
CA ASP A 148 -21.97 -9.29 -0.42
C ASP A 148 -22.57 -8.07 0.32
N GLU A 149 -22.65 -8.15 1.65
CA GLU A 149 -23.20 -7.05 2.47
C GLU A 149 -22.31 -5.78 2.41
N LEU A 150 -21.00 -5.96 2.36
CA LEU A 150 -20.03 -4.86 2.23
C LEU A 150 -19.97 -4.34 0.79
N ARG A 151 -20.01 -5.26 -0.19
CA ARG A 151 -20.05 -4.95 -1.62
C ARG A 151 -21.18 -3.96 -1.93
N GLY A 152 -22.41 -4.26 -1.54
CA GLY A 152 -23.56 -3.39 -1.82
C GLY A 152 -23.43 -1.97 -1.23
N LYS A 153 -22.67 -1.80 -0.13
CA LYS A 153 -22.39 -0.48 0.44
C LYS A 153 -21.25 0.23 -0.29
N LEU A 154 -20.19 -0.52 -0.66
CA LEU A 154 -19.10 0.00 -1.48
C LEU A 154 -19.64 0.51 -2.83
N GLU A 155 -20.46 -0.28 -3.51
CA GLU A 155 -21.09 0.08 -4.78
C GLU A 155 -21.92 1.36 -4.69
N ARG A 156 -22.76 1.50 -3.63
CA ARG A 156 -23.52 2.73 -3.41
C ARG A 156 -22.61 3.95 -3.26
N GLY A 157 -21.52 3.81 -2.50
CA GLY A 157 -20.54 4.88 -2.32
C GLY A 157 -19.85 5.25 -3.63
N LEU A 158 -19.43 4.26 -4.45
CA LEU A 158 -18.80 4.48 -5.74
C LEU A 158 -19.74 5.18 -6.72
N ARG A 159 -21.04 4.78 -6.77
CA ARG A 159 -22.04 5.43 -7.62
C ARG A 159 -22.35 6.87 -7.20
N ALA A 160 -22.27 7.17 -5.90
CA ALA A 160 -22.50 8.53 -5.40
C ALA A 160 -21.32 9.48 -5.65
N ALA A 161 -20.11 8.95 -5.83
CA ALA A 161 -18.91 9.76 -6.02
C ALA A 161 -18.88 10.43 -7.40
N HIS A 162 -18.34 11.66 -7.46
CA HIS A 162 -18.14 12.41 -8.72
C HIS A 162 -16.99 11.85 -9.55
N GLY A 163 -16.09 11.06 -8.95
CA GLY A 163 -15.01 10.40 -9.65
C GLY A 163 -14.37 9.31 -8.81
N VAL A 164 -13.65 8.42 -9.49
CA VAL A 164 -12.91 7.33 -8.88
C VAL A 164 -11.46 7.32 -9.37
N THR A 165 -10.55 6.95 -8.50
CA THR A 165 -9.14 6.81 -8.84
C THR A 165 -8.56 5.57 -8.17
N ALA A 166 -7.54 4.98 -8.77
CA ALA A 166 -6.90 3.80 -8.24
C ALA A 166 -5.38 3.80 -8.50
N VAL A 167 -4.67 2.96 -7.76
CA VAL A 167 -3.21 2.83 -7.90
C VAL A 167 -2.76 1.92 -9.03
N SER A 168 -3.67 1.12 -9.62
CA SER A 168 -3.43 0.25 -10.77
C SER A 168 -4.64 0.23 -11.70
N GLN A 169 -4.45 -0.12 -12.96
CA GLN A 169 -5.52 -0.19 -13.95
C GLN A 169 -6.51 -1.31 -13.61
N ASP A 170 -6.00 -2.48 -13.21
CA ASP A 170 -6.85 -3.61 -12.79
C ASP A 170 -7.81 -3.21 -11.65
N LEU A 171 -7.31 -2.45 -10.68
CA LEU A 171 -8.11 -1.95 -9.57
C LEU A 171 -9.10 -0.86 -10.01
N LEU A 172 -8.71 0.04 -10.92
CA LEU A 172 -9.58 1.08 -11.47
C LEU A 172 -10.75 0.45 -12.22
N ASP A 173 -10.47 -0.54 -13.07
CA ASP A 173 -11.48 -1.30 -13.80
C ASP A 173 -12.44 -2.03 -12.85
N ALA A 174 -11.92 -2.60 -11.75
CA ALA A 174 -12.74 -3.21 -10.72
C ALA A 174 -13.68 -2.19 -10.06
N MET A 175 -13.19 -0.98 -9.75
CA MET A 175 -14.02 0.09 -9.17
C MET A 175 -15.11 0.56 -10.15
N VAL A 176 -14.80 0.66 -11.43
CA VAL A 176 -15.79 0.99 -12.48
C VAL A 176 -16.85 -0.11 -12.60
N ARG A 177 -16.45 -1.39 -12.63
CA ARG A 177 -17.40 -2.52 -12.60
C ARG A 177 -18.33 -2.52 -11.38
N LEU A 178 -17.85 -2.03 -10.24
CA LEU A 178 -18.62 -1.88 -9.00
C LEU A 178 -19.49 -0.61 -8.97
N GLY A 179 -19.53 0.15 -10.06
CA GLY A 179 -20.43 1.30 -10.25
C GLY A 179 -19.75 2.66 -10.18
N GLY A 180 -18.42 2.74 -10.13
CA GLY A 180 -17.70 4.01 -10.27
C GLY A 180 -17.90 4.61 -11.66
N ASN A 181 -17.94 5.95 -11.74
CA ASN A 181 -18.15 6.66 -13.01
C ASN A 181 -16.94 6.48 -13.93
N ALA A 182 -17.13 5.80 -15.06
CA ALA A 182 -16.08 5.52 -16.04
C ALA A 182 -15.54 6.80 -16.72
N GLU A 183 -16.37 7.82 -16.94
CA GLU A 183 -15.96 9.09 -17.56
C GLU A 183 -15.12 9.95 -16.61
N ALA A 184 -15.26 9.71 -15.32
CA ALA A 184 -14.49 10.36 -14.25
C ALA A 184 -13.63 9.33 -13.50
N ALA A 185 -13.06 8.37 -14.22
CA ALA A 185 -12.11 7.40 -13.72
C ALA A 185 -10.68 7.78 -14.12
N THR A 186 -9.77 7.88 -13.15
CA THR A 186 -8.39 8.31 -13.42
C THR A 186 -7.40 7.43 -12.68
N LEU A 187 -6.41 6.89 -13.41
CA LEU A 187 -5.29 6.17 -12.82
C LEU A 187 -4.36 7.16 -12.12
N THR A 188 -4.13 6.94 -10.82
CA THR A 188 -3.20 7.73 -9.99
C THR A 188 -2.26 6.80 -9.23
N PRO A 189 -1.32 6.15 -9.93
CA PRO A 189 -0.41 5.18 -9.34
C PRO A 189 0.47 5.84 -8.27
N ASN A 190 0.95 5.05 -7.31
CA ASN A 190 2.00 5.56 -6.45
C ASN A 190 3.27 5.76 -7.28
N GLY A 191 3.97 6.84 -7.02
CA GLY A 191 5.29 7.10 -7.57
C GLY A 191 6.39 6.49 -6.69
N VAL A 192 7.58 6.42 -7.24
CA VAL A 192 8.80 6.16 -6.48
C VAL A 192 9.65 7.43 -6.41
N ASP A 193 10.34 7.60 -5.29
CA ASP A 193 11.37 8.64 -5.12
C ASP A 193 12.69 8.12 -5.72
N THR A 194 12.94 8.46 -6.98
CA THR A 194 14.10 7.98 -7.75
C THR A 194 15.43 8.60 -7.34
N GLU A 195 15.41 9.66 -6.54
CA GLU A 195 16.60 10.26 -5.95
C GLU A 195 17.03 9.48 -4.71
N HIS A 196 16.07 9.19 -3.81
CA HIS A 196 16.32 8.38 -2.63
C HIS A 196 16.59 6.92 -3.00
N PHE A 197 15.72 6.28 -3.78
CA PHE A 197 15.91 4.92 -4.28
C PHE A 197 16.72 4.94 -5.59
N SER A 198 18.01 5.19 -5.47
CA SER A 198 18.95 5.23 -6.60
C SER A 198 19.98 4.09 -6.49
N PRO A 199 20.62 3.68 -7.59
CA PRO A 199 21.70 2.70 -7.57
C PRO A 199 22.84 3.11 -6.65
N GLY A 200 23.55 2.11 -6.11
CA GLY A 200 24.70 2.32 -5.23
C GLY A 200 25.57 1.06 -5.12
N ALA A 201 26.72 1.18 -4.50
CA ALA A 201 27.66 0.09 -4.32
C ALA A 201 27.08 -0.97 -3.36
N ARG A 202 27.00 -2.22 -3.83
CA ARG A 202 26.41 -3.34 -3.07
C ARG A 202 27.18 -3.62 -1.79
N ASP A 203 28.52 -3.64 -1.85
CA ASP A 203 29.34 -3.99 -0.70
C ASP A 203 29.23 -2.95 0.41
N GLU A 204 29.17 -1.67 0.05
CA GLU A 204 28.91 -0.59 1.02
C GLU A 204 27.51 -0.73 1.65
N ALA A 205 26.50 -1.03 0.85
CA ALA A 205 25.15 -1.25 1.34
C ALA A 205 25.10 -2.46 2.29
N ARG A 206 25.76 -3.57 1.94
CA ARG A 206 25.87 -4.75 2.80
C ARG A 206 26.52 -4.41 4.14
N ALA A 207 27.62 -3.65 4.12
CA ALA A 207 28.27 -3.20 5.34
C ALA A 207 27.33 -2.37 6.21
N ARG A 208 26.57 -1.42 5.62
CA ARG A 208 25.60 -0.59 6.36
C ARG A 208 24.47 -1.40 7.00
N VAL A 209 23.96 -2.42 6.31
CA VAL A 209 22.88 -3.26 6.84
C VAL A 209 23.38 -4.51 7.59
N GLY A 210 24.67 -4.62 7.83
CA GLY A 210 25.27 -5.72 8.61
C GLY A 210 25.16 -7.08 7.93
N GLN A 211 25.22 -7.14 6.59
CA GLN A 211 25.17 -8.38 5.82
C GLN A 211 26.57 -8.78 5.32
N PRO A 212 26.86 -10.09 5.23
CA PRO A 212 28.12 -10.57 4.65
C PRO A 212 28.35 -10.06 3.25
N LEU A 213 29.58 -9.67 2.93
CA LEU A 213 29.99 -9.20 1.60
C LEU A 213 29.95 -10.32 0.56
N GLU A 214 30.27 -11.53 0.97
CA GLU A 214 30.29 -12.70 0.12
C GLU A 214 28.92 -13.37 -0.01
N GLY A 215 28.78 -14.19 -1.05
CA GLY A 215 27.55 -14.92 -1.37
C GLY A 215 26.47 -14.03 -1.98
N ARG A 216 25.36 -14.65 -2.32
CA ARG A 216 24.19 -13.97 -2.92
C ARG A 216 23.10 -13.77 -1.89
N MET A 217 22.27 -12.74 -2.09
CA MET A 217 21.15 -12.43 -1.22
C MET A 217 19.87 -12.27 -2.04
N VAL A 218 18.89 -13.12 -1.75
CA VAL A 218 17.47 -12.95 -2.15
C VAL A 218 16.79 -12.20 -1.03
N LEU A 219 16.13 -11.09 -1.36
CA LEU A 219 15.49 -10.21 -0.39
C LEU A 219 13.96 -10.28 -0.52
N VAL A 220 13.25 -10.40 0.58
CA VAL A 220 11.79 -10.24 0.67
C VAL A 220 11.49 -9.06 1.58
N VAL A 221 10.76 -8.06 1.08
CA VAL A 221 10.36 -6.87 1.85
C VAL A 221 8.85 -6.80 1.98
N GLY A 222 8.36 -6.71 3.21
CA GLY A 222 6.95 -6.49 3.51
C GLY A 222 6.40 -7.25 4.70
N HIS A 223 5.10 -7.08 4.97
CA HIS A 223 4.45 -7.76 6.07
C HIS A 223 4.34 -9.28 5.83
N LEU A 224 4.70 -10.09 6.83
CA LEU A 224 4.56 -11.55 6.78
C LEU A 224 3.11 -11.94 7.12
N ILE A 225 2.24 -11.82 6.11
CA ILE A 225 0.80 -12.10 6.17
C ILE A 225 0.41 -13.10 5.06
N PRO A 226 -0.74 -13.78 5.16
CA PRO A 226 -1.15 -14.79 4.17
C PRO A 226 -1.12 -14.28 2.72
N ARG A 227 -1.52 -13.05 2.48
CA ARG A 227 -1.53 -12.43 1.14
C ARG A 227 -0.13 -12.28 0.53
N LYS A 228 0.91 -12.05 1.35
CA LYS A 228 2.31 -11.92 0.92
C LYS A 228 3.02 -13.27 0.80
N ASP A 229 2.48 -14.30 1.43
CA ASP A 229 2.87 -15.71 1.36
C ASP A 229 4.40 -15.95 1.56
N PRO A 230 4.91 -15.73 2.76
CA PRO A 230 6.32 -15.97 3.05
C PRO A 230 6.70 -17.46 2.93
N VAL A 231 5.73 -18.38 3.06
CA VAL A 231 5.96 -19.82 2.90
C VAL A 231 6.29 -20.16 1.45
N LEU A 232 5.53 -19.61 0.49
CA LEU A 232 5.83 -19.76 -0.94
C LEU A 232 7.21 -19.16 -1.30
N ALA A 233 7.63 -18.07 -0.66
CA ALA A 233 8.98 -17.52 -0.88
C ALA A 233 10.08 -18.48 -0.44
N ILE A 234 9.90 -19.18 0.68
CA ILE A 234 10.82 -20.20 1.18
C ILE A 234 10.82 -21.42 0.26
N ASP A 235 9.64 -21.89 -0.19
CA ASP A 235 9.52 -23.00 -1.11
C ASP A 235 10.17 -22.70 -2.47
N ALA A 236 9.97 -21.50 -3.00
CA ALA A 236 10.61 -21.05 -4.23
C ALA A 236 12.15 -20.95 -4.09
N PHE A 237 12.63 -20.46 -2.95
CA PHE A 237 14.06 -20.41 -2.64
C PHE A 237 14.65 -21.82 -2.51
N HIS A 238 13.93 -22.75 -1.88
CA HIS A 238 14.32 -24.16 -1.82
C HIS A 238 14.38 -24.79 -3.22
N ALA A 239 13.33 -24.60 -4.03
CA ALA A 239 13.26 -25.10 -5.40
C ALA A 239 14.31 -24.47 -6.35
N ALA A 240 14.79 -23.27 -6.01
CA ALA A 240 15.86 -22.65 -6.77
C ALA A 240 17.19 -23.35 -6.61
N ASP A 241 17.41 -24.13 -5.56
CA ASP A 241 18.63 -24.91 -5.28
C ASP A 241 19.92 -24.13 -5.53
N LEU A 242 20.02 -22.97 -4.91
CA LEU A 242 21.12 -22.01 -5.12
C LEU A 242 22.22 -22.24 -4.09
N GLU A 243 23.44 -22.46 -4.53
CA GLU A 243 24.62 -22.46 -3.66
C GLU A 243 24.99 -21.03 -3.23
N ASP A 244 25.67 -20.89 -2.08
CA ASP A 244 26.16 -19.61 -1.53
C ASP A 244 25.12 -18.47 -1.56
N THR A 245 23.88 -18.83 -1.36
CA THR A 245 22.77 -17.88 -1.40
C THR A 245 21.97 -17.93 -0.12
N ARG A 246 21.58 -16.77 0.40
CA ARG A 246 20.70 -16.62 1.57
C ARG A 246 19.41 -15.94 1.19
N LEU A 247 18.34 -16.27 1.91
CA LEU A 247 17.04 -15.60 1.82
C LEU A 247 16.84 -14.71 3.06
N VAL A 248 16.61 -13.43 2.84
CA VAL A 248 16.49 -12.45 3.93
C VAL A 248 15.12 -11.80 3.86
N PHE A 249 14.36 -11.89 4.97
CA PHE A 249 13.08 -11.21 5.12
C PHE A 249 13.26 -9.94 5.95
N VAL A 250 12.82 -8.82 5.40
CA VAL A 250 12.71 -7.52 6.07
C VAL A 250 11.23 -7.18 6.20
N GLY A 251 10.72 -7.28 7.42
CA GLY A 251 9.33 -7.07 7.76
C GLY A 251 8.88 -7.95 8.93
N ARG A 252 7.68 -7.70 9.40
CA ARG A 252 7.06 -8.47 10.48
C ARG A 252 5.64 -8.85 10.13
N GLY A 253 5.08 -9.80 10.85
CA GLY A 253 3.69 -10.20 10.67
C GLY A 253 3.36 -11.48 11.42
N PRO A 254 2.08 -11.89 11.42
CA PRO A 254 1.61 -13.07 12.15
C PRO A 254 2.21 -14.39 11.65
N LEU A 255 2.72 -14.45 10.40
CA LEU A 255 3.33 -15.66 9.83
C LEU A 255 4.83 -15.78 10.09
N MET A 256 5.42 -14.94 10.96
CA MET A 256 6.86 -14.94 11.20
C MET A 256 7.35 -16.26 11.81
N ASP A 257 6.66 -16.78 12.82
CA ASP A 257 7.03 -18.05 13.48
C ASP A 257 6.78 -19.25 12.55
N GLU A 258 5.70 -19.21 11.77
CA GLU A 258 5.38 -20.22 10.77
C GLU A 258 6.46 -20.27 9.67
N ALA A 259 6.85 -19.13 9.13
CA ALA A 259 7.92 -19.03 8.14
C ALA A 259 9.26 -19.57 8.67
N LYS A 260 9.60 -19.26 9.92
CA LYS A 260 10.81 -19.78 10.57
C LYS A 260 10.77 -21.29 10.72
N ALA A 261 9.65 -21.84 11.19
CA ALA A 261 9.47 -23.29 11.33
C ALA A 261 9.52 -24.00 9.97
N HIS A 262 8.90 -23.40 8.94
CA HIS A 262 8.90 -23.95 7.58
C HIS A 262 10.31 -23.96 6.97
N ALA A 263 11.10 -22.90 7.13
CA ALA A 263 12.50 -22.86 6.68
C ALA A 263 13.34 -23.97 7.34
N ALA A 264 13.18 -24.19 8.64
CA ALA A 264 13.85 -25.25 9.38
C ALA A 264 13.44 -26.64 8.87
N ALA A 265 12.15 -26.87 8.61
CA ALA A 265 11.63 -28.13 8.06
C ALA A 265 12.15 -28.43 6.64
N ARG A 266 12.51 -27.38 5.87
CA ARG A 266 13.16 -27.50 4.55
C ARG A 266 14.69 -27.65 4.61
N GLY A 267 15.29 -27.68 5.81
CA GLY A 267 16.75 -27.71 5.97
C GLY A 267 17.44 -26.38 5.63
N LEU A 268 16.70 -25.27 5.63
CA LEU A 268 17.19 -23.93 5.26
C LEU A 268 17.42 -23.01 6.46
N GLY A 269 17.39 -23.53 7.70
CA GLY A 269 17.44 -22.71 8.91
C GLY A 269 18.60 -21.73 8.97
N ASP A 270 19.78 -22.13 8.53
CA ASP A 270 21.00 -21.29 8.52
C ASP A 270 21.08 -20.33 7.31
N ARG A 271 20.23 -20.54 6.31
CA ARG A 271 20.22 -19.76 5.06
C ARG A 271 19.03 -18.81 4.95
N VAL A 272 18.08 -18.86 5.90
CA VAL A 272 16.90 -17.99 5.95
C VAL A 272 16.94 -17.14 7.18
N SER A 273 16.92 -15.83 7.01
CA SER A 273 16.92 -14.85 8.10
C SER A 273 15.65 -14.01 8.09
N LEU A 274 14.95 -13.93 9.24
CA LEU A 274 13.79 -13.08 9.44
C LEU A 274 14.17 -11.94 10.40
N LEU A 275 14.47 -10.76 9.85
CA LEU A 275 15.11 -9.66 10.58
C LEU A 275 14.12 -8.71 11.29
N GLY A 276 12.82 -8.92 11.09
CA GLY A 276 11.81 -7.99 11.60
C GLY A 276 11.71 -6.71 10.77
N GLU A 277 10.96 -5.75 11.30
CA GLU A 277 10.73 -4.47 10.62
C GLU A 277 11.98 -3.58 10.67
N ARG A 278 12.22 -2.86 9.58
CA ARG A 278 13.31 -1.89 9.45
C ARG A 278 12.74 -0.52 9.11
N PRO A 279 13.41 0.57 9.51
CA PRO A 279 13.02 1.92 9.12
C PRO A 279 12.96 2.07 7.59
N PRO A 280 11.97 2.79 7.05
CA PRO A 280 11.83 2.98 5.60
C PRO A 280 13.05 3.61 4.94
N GLU A 281 13.78 4.46 5.66
CA GLU A 281 15.03 5.10 5.21
C GLU A 281 16.18 4.10 5.01
N GLU A 282 16.17 2.97 5.70
CA GLU A 282 17.16 1.90 5.52
C GLU A 282 16.86 1.01 4.31
N LEU A 283 15.62 1.01 3.80
CA LEU A 283 15.21 0.07 2.74
C LEU A 283 16.03 0.23 1.46
N VAL A 284 16.48 1.43 1.17
CA VAL A 284 17.35 1.69 0.00
C VAL A 284 18.63 0.87 0.07
N ASP A 285 19.25 0.74 1.25
CA ASP A 285 20.44 -0.07 1.42
C ASP A 285 20.15 -1.57 1.40
N TRP A 286 18.99 -2.00 1.87
CA TRP A 286 18.54 -3.39 1.73
C TRP A 286 18.36 -3.79 0.26
N TYR A 287 17.76 -2.94 -0.57
CA TYR A 287 17.63 -3.20 -2.01
C TYR A 287 18.99 -3.20 -2.70
N ARG A 288 19.88 -2.24 -2.39
CA ARG A 288 21.26 -2.20 -2.94
C ARG A 288 22.09 -3.40 -2.54
N ALA A 289 21.93 -3.90 -1.31
CA ALA A 289 22.61 -5.08 -0.78
C ALA A 289 22.18 -6.39 -1.46
N ALA A 290 20.95 -6.44 -1.96
CA ALA A 290 20.37 -7.63 -2.57
C ALA A 290 20.90 -7.90 -3.98
N ASN A 291 20.89 -9.18 -4.38
CA ASN A 291 21.12 -9.61 -5.76
C ASN A 291 19.80 -9.70 -6.53
N VAL A 292 18.70 -9.98 -5.83
CA VAL A 292 17.34 -10.03 -6.38
C VAL A 292 16.34 -9.85 -5.24
N MET A 293 15.25 -9.13 -5.49
CA MET A 293 14.09 -9.09 -4.61
C MET A 293 13.06 -10.12 -5.07
N LEU A 294 12.45 -10.84 -4.13
CA LEU A 294 11.38 -11.80 -4.37
C LEU A 294 10.06 -11.30 -3.80
N LEU A 295 8.99 -11.34 -4.61
CA LEU A 295 7.62 -11.02 -4.21
C LEU A 295 6.68 -12.17 -4.57
N THR A 296 6.13 -12.86 -3.57
CA THR A 296 5.26 -14.05 -3.72
C THR A 296 3.78 -13.77 -3.43
N SER A 297 3.38 -12.52 -3.53
CA SER A 297 2.03 -12.08 -3.18
C SER A 297 0.95 -12.77 -4.02
N SER A 298 -0.19 -13.07 -3.39
CA SER A 298 -1.39 -13.57 -4.08
C SER A 298 -2.25 -12.45 -4.66
N ARG A 299 -2.09 -11.23 -4.13
CA ARG A 299 -2.85 -10.04 -4.58
C ARG A 299 -2.10 -8.76 -4.21
N GLU A 300 -2.01 -7.85 -5.16
CA GLU A 300 -1.46 -6.49 -4.98
C GLU A 300 -2.35 -5.45 -5.65
N GLY A 301 -2.39 -4.25 -5.09
CA GLY A 301 -2.87 -3.09 -5.83
C GLY A 301 -1.79 -2.66 -6.82
N ARG A 302 -0.74 -2.02 -6.31
CA ARG A 302 0.54 -1.80 -7.00
C ARG A 302 1.64 -1.96 -5.95
N PRO A 303 2.59 -2.91 -6.12
CA PRO A 303 3.59 -3.18 -5.09
C PRO A 303 4.69 -2.12 -5.07
N ASN A 304 4.65 -1.20 -4.10
CA ASN A 304 5.65 -0.12 -3.99
C ASN A 304 7.08 -0.65 -3.80
N VAL A 305 7.23 -1.74 -3.05
CA VAL A 305 8.53 -2.39 -2.82
C VAL A 305 9.20 -2.84 -4.13
N VAL A 306 8.41 -3.17 -5.15
CA VAL A 306 8.92 -3.48 -6.50
C VAL A 306 9.45 -2.23 -7.19
N LEU A 307 8.70 -1.12 -7.12
CA LEU A 307 9.16 0.17 -7.66
C LEU A 307 10.47 0.63 -6.99
N GLU A 308 10.55 0.50 -5.67
CA GLU A 308 11.73 0.84 -4.88
C GLU A 308 12.94 -0.03 -5.26
N ALA A 309 12.75 -1.35 -5.38
CA ALA A 309 13.80 -2.28 -5.80
C ALA A 309 14.30 -1.95 -7.22
N LEU A 310 13.39 -1.85 -8.20
CA LEU A 310 13.77 -1.53 -9.59
C LEU A 310 14.46 -0.17 -9.70
N SER A 311 14.03 0.81 -8.91
CA SER A 311 14.64 2.15 -8.86
C SER A 311 16.08 2.12 -8.34
N THR A 312 16.41 1.21 -7.40
CA THR A 312 17.79 1.02 -6.92
C THR A 312 18.64 0.15 -7.85
N GLY A 313 18.08 -0.35 -8.97
CA GLY A 313 18.76 -1.30 -9.85
C GLY A 313 18.77 -2.73 -9.31
N CYS A 314 17.94 -3.06 -8.33
CA CYS A 314 17.78 -4.41 -7.83
C CYS A 314 16.72 -5.15 -8.69
N PRO A 315 17.09 -6.25 -9.36
CA PRO A 315 16.13 -7.05 -10.12
C PRO A 315 15.08 -7.65 -9.21
N VAL A 316 13.91 -7.93 -9.78
CA VAL A 316 12.77 -8.48 -9.03
C VAL A 316 12.30 -9.78 -9.70
N VAL A 317 12.00 -10.79 -8.91
CA VAL A 317 11.18 -11.92 -9.32
C VAL A 317 9.85 -11.83 -8.57
N ALA A 318 8.73 -11.75 -9.28
CA ALA A 318 7.44 -11.52 -8.69
C ALA A 318 6.36 -12.43 -9.26
N THR A 319 5.37 -12.81 -8.44
CA THR A 319 4.14 -13.43 -8.91
C THR A 319 3.27 -12.39 -9.63
N ASN A 320 2.56 -12.80 -10.68
CA ASN A 320 1.58 -11.97 -11.39
C ASN A 320 0.32 -11.79 -10.53
N ALA A 321 0.31 -10.77 -9.68
CA ALA A 321 -0.74 -10.50 -8.70
C ALA A 321 -1.25 -9.06 -8.85
N GLY A 322 -2.45 -8.88 -9.42
CA GLY A 322 -3.06 -7.57 -9.64
C GLY A 322 -2.11 -6.63 -10.42
N GLY A 323 -1.91 -5.41 -9.93
CA GLY A 323 -1.05 -4.42 -10.59
C GLY A 323 0.46 -4.72 -10.62
N THR A 324 0.90 -5.94 -10.29
CA THR A 324 2.33 -6.31 -10.37
C THR A 324 2.84 -6.31 -11.80
N SER A 325 2.05 -6.83 -12.76
CA SER A 325 2.41 -6.85 -14.18
C SER A 325 2.46 -5.47 -14.86
N GLU A 326 1.88 -4.46 -14.22
CA GLU A 326 2.01 -3.06 -14.68
C GLU A 326 3.40 -2.47 -14.39
N VAL A 327 4.17 -3.11 -13.50
CA VAL A 327 5.49 -2.66 -13.06
C VAL A 327 6.58 -3.63 -13.51
N VAL A 328 6.31 -4.94 -13.43
CA VAL A 328 7.22 -6.01 -13.86
C VAL A 328 6.76 -6.52 -15.21
N THR A 329 7.32 -5.99 -16.28
CA THR A 329 6.88 -6.28 -17.66
C THR A 329 7.67 -7.40 -18.33
N SER A 330 8.81 -7.80 -17.76
CA SER A 330 9.67 -8.86 -18.30
C SER A 330 9.24 -10.25 -17.87
N ASP A 331 9.00 -11.16 -18.80
CA ASP A 331 8.69 -12.57 -18.53
C ASP A 331 9.84 -13.28 -17.75
N ARG A 332 11.06 -12.75 -17.78
CA ARG A 332 12.18 -13.26 -16.96
C ARG A 332 12.05 -12.93 -15.48
N MET A 333 11.18 -11.98 -15.13
CA MET A 333 10.98 -11.46 -13.77
C MET A 333 9.56 -11.71 -13.25
N LEU A 334 8.60 -12.02 -14.11
CA LEU A 334 7.19 -12.20 -13.75
C LEU A 334 6.77 -13.66 -13.87
N CYS A 335 6.51 -14.30 -12.73
CA CYS A 335 5.94 -15.63 -12.67
C CYS A 335 4.43 -15.56 -12.91
N ARG A 336 3.93 -16.28 -13.91
CA ARG A 336 2.50 -16.27 -14.28
C ARG A 336 1.64 -17.15 -13.38
N SER A 337 2.26 -18.13 -12.75
CA SER A 337 1.64 -19.00 -11.75
C SER A 337 2.12 -18.63 -10.34
N ARG A 338 1.66 -19.36 -9.36
CA ARG A 338 2.19 -19.32 -7.98
C ARG A 338 2.88 -20.64 -7.63
N ASP A 339 3.58 -21.19 -8.61
CA ASP A 339 4.34 -22.44 -8.45
C ASP A 339 5.78 -22.13 -7.99
N ALA A 340 6.19 -22.83 -6.91
CA ALA A 340 7.49 -22.64 -6.30
C ALA A 340 8.65 -22.98 -7.26
N SER A 341 8.48 -24.00 -8.11
CA SER A 341 9.50 -24.45 -9.06
C SER A 341 9.68 -23.45 -10.19
N GLU A 342 8.60 -22.86 -10.70
CA GLU A 342 8.64 -21.81 -11.71
C GLU A 342 9.33 -20.54 -11.14
N ILE A 343 8.95 -20.11 -9.95
CA ILE A 343 9.59 -18.97 -9.26
C ILE A 343 11.08 -19.26 -9.01
N GLY A 344 11.40 -20.47 -8.57
CA GLY A 344 12.79 -20.93 -8.37
C GLY A 344 13.62 -20.91 -9.67
N ALA A 345 13.03 -21.30 -10.79
CA ALA A 345 13.69 -21.22 -12.10
C ALA A 345 13.97 -19.77 -12.52
N LEU A 346 13.03 -18.86 -12.30
CA LEU A 346 13.21 -17.43 -12.55
C LEU A 346 14.32 -16.85 -11.66
N LEU A 347 14.38 -17.21 -10.37
CA LEU A 347 15.45 -16.79 -9.46
C LEU A 347 16.81 -17.23 -9.99
N ARG A 348 16.98 -18.50 -10.41
CA ARG A 348 18.22 -18.98 -11.04
C ARG A 348 18.59 -18.18 -12.29
N GLY A 349 17.61 -17.93 -13.16
CA GLY A 349 17.82 -17.20 -14.40
C GLY A 349 18.27 -15.75 -14.17
N ILE A 350 17.65 -15.05 -13.24
CA ILE A 350 18.01 -13.66 -12.90
C ILE A 350 19.37 -13.59 -12.21
N LEU A 351 19.67 -14.52 -11.31
CA LEU A 351 20.97 -14.55 -10.62
C LEU A 351 22.12 -14.99 -11.54
N GLY A 352 21.83 -15.77 -12.58
CA GLY A 352 22.81 -16.17 -13.60
C GLY A 352 23.12 -15.07 -14.62
N THR A 353 22.09 -14.32 -15.04
CA THR A 353 22.21 -13.23 -16.02
C THR A 353 21.30 -12.08 -15.58
N PRO A 354 21.75 -11.26 -14.62
CA PRO A 354 20.94 -10.15 -14.13
C PRO A 354 20.80 -9.05 -15.21
N PRO A 355 19.62 -8.40 -15.29
CA PRO A 355 19.48 -7.17 -16.07
C PRO A 355 20.33 -6.05 -15.47
N THR A 356 20.70 -5.07 -16.30
CA THR A 356 21.47 -3.91 -15.82
C THR A 356 20.56 -2.96 -15.00
N PRO A 357 21.13 -2.17 -14.09
CA PRO A 357 20.37 -1.15 -13.36
C PRO A 357 19.66 -0.15 -14.28
N GLU A 358 20.26 0.19 -15.42
CA GLU A 358 19.72 1.09 -16.43
C GLU A 358 18.47 0.50 -17.08
N GLU A 359 18.51 -0.78 -17.49
CA GLU A 359 17.35 -1.48 -18.06
C GLU A 359 16.18 -1.52 -17.07
N LEU A 360 16.45 -1.80 -15.79
CA LEU A 360 15.42 -1.86 -14.74
C LEU A 360 14.77 -0.49 -14.50
N ARG A 361 15.58 0.57 -14.44
CA ARG A 361 15.10 1.93 -14.19
C ARG A 361 14.31 2.49 -15.37
N ALA A 362 14.74 2.24 -16.61
CA ALA A 362 14.04 2.68 -17.81
C ALA A 362 12.56 2.22 -17.83
N GLY A 363 12.28 1.02 -17.32
CA GLY A 363 10.92 0.48 -17.22
C GLY A 363 10.00 1.25 -16.28
N ILE A 364 10.54 2.04 -15.34
CA ILE A 364 9.76 2.72 -14.29
C ILE A 364 9.93 4.25 -14.27
N GLU A 365 10.71 4.85 -15.17
CA GLU A 365 10.98 6.29 -15.20
C GLU A 365 9.73 7.17 -15.24
N HIS A 366 8.66 6.69 -15.88
CA HIS A 366 7.38 7.38 -15.96
C HIS A 366 6.54 7.29 -14.68
N LEU A 367 6.91 6.41 -13.72
CA LEU A 367 6.16 6.13 -12.50
C LEU A 367 6.64 7.04 -11.35
N THR A 368 6.57 8.34 -11.54
CA THR A 368 6.98 9.35 -10.58
C THR A 368 5.80 9.87 -9.74
N TRP A 369 6.11 10.42 -8.58
CA TRP A 369 5.11 11.16 -7.80
C TRP A 369 4.56 12.37 -8.56
N ARG A 370 5.34 12.98 -9.44
CA ARG A 370 4.89 14.10 -10.29
C ARG A 370 3.72 13.67 -11.18
N SER A 371 3.90 12.59 -11.96
CA SER A 371 2.85 12.08 -12.86
C SER A 371 1.59 11.64 -12.11
N SER A 372 1.76 11.02 -10.94
CA SER A 372 0.64 10.65 -10.05
C SER A 372 -0.16 11.86 -9.60
N LEU A 373 0.52 12.92 -9.16
CA LEU A 373 -0.12 14.13 -8.66
C LEU A 373 -0.78 14.94 -9.78
N ASP A 374 -0.22 14.94 -11.00
CA ASP A 374 -0.84 15.58 -12.17
C ASP A 374 -2.20 14.92 -12.51
N GLY A 375 -2.26 13.58 -12.45
CA GLY A 375 -3.50 12.83 -12.59
C GLY A 375 -4.50 13.13 -11.49
N LEU A 376 -4.03 13.19 -10.25
CA LEU A 376 -4.85 13.51 -9.08
C LEU A 376 -5.45 14.92 -9.18
N GLU A 377 -4.65 15.95 -9.47
CA GLU A 377 -5.14 17.32 -9.62
C GLU A 377 -6.21 17.44 -10.71
N ARG A 378 -6.04 16.72 -11.81
CA ARG A 378 -6.99 16.69 -12.92
C ARG A 378 -8.35 16.17 -12.47
N ILE A 379 -8.41 15.02 -11.79
CA ILE A 379 -9.69 14.45 -11.34
C ILE A 379 -10.32 15.28 -10.22
N LEU A 380 -9.54 15.90 -9.33
CA LEU A 380 -10.06 16.80 -8.30
C LEU A 380 -10.74 18.03 -8.90
N ASN A 381 -10.13 18.64 -9.92
CA ASN A 381 -10.73 19.75 -10.66
C ASN A 381 -12.00 19.33 -11.38
N GLN A 382 -11.98 18.19 -12.09
CA GLN A 382 -13.15 17.65 -12.77
C GLN A 382 -14.32 17.40 -11.82
N ALA A 383 -14.07 16.78 -10.65
CA ALA A 383 -15.10 16.52 -9.65
C ALA A 383 -15.71 17.81 -9.09
N ARG A 384 -14.90 18.84 -8.85
CA ARG A 384 -15.37 20.16 -8.42
C ARG A 384 -16.24 20.82 -9.49
N ASP A 385 -15.81 20.78 -10.75
CA ASP A 385 -16.52 21.43 -11.86
C ASP A 385 -17.84 20.72 -12.20
N VAL A 386 -17.91 19.40 -12.05
CA VAL A 386 -19.17 18.63 -12.19
C VAL A 386 -20.14 19.01 -11.07
N ALA A 387 -19.69 19.04 -9.81
CA ALA A 387 -20.55 19.39 -8.68
C ALA A 387 -21.02 20.86 -8.69
N ALA A 388 -20.33 21.76 -9.37
CA ALA A 388 -20.75 23.13 -9.53
C ALA A 388 -21.89 23.33 -10.56
N ARG A 389 -22.13 22.31 -11.41
CA ARG A 389 -23.18 22.33 -12.46
C ARG A 389 -24.48 21.63 -12.03
N THR A 390 -24.42 20.86 -10.97
CA THR A 390 -25.55 20.14 -10.34
C THR A 390 -26.06 20.88 -9.11
#